data_9703b4f6ca6d55b20d7477466906f4e0
#
_entry.id   9703b4f6ca6d55b20d7477466906f4e0
#
_cell.length_a   1.000
_cell.length_b   1.000
_cell.length_c   1.000
_cell.angle_alpha   90.00
_cell.angle_beta   90.00
_cell.angle_gamma   90.00
#
_symmetry.space_group_name_H-M   'P 1'
#
loop_
_entity.id
_entity.type
_entity.pdbx_description
1 polymer ?
#
loop_
_entity_poly.entity_id
_entity_poly.type
_entity_poly.pdbx_seq_one_letter_code
_entity_poly.pdbx_strand_id
1 'polypeptide(L)'
;MAEAFRQGLSSMGSLCFSMTGIYCIAVTALPGVAEKAGEAPLPFDSSLLPGMLLAPDMGGWASAAALASTPELAVYAGLLVASTLGCLVSFVLPVSLGTLQYQQAMEFMQGIVWGIIALPAGLVLGTLILKIAPGILLKNLWPVMALCAILSLALRFAPLGCARVLGWFGAGVRWLGVLLFCWMTWGLFV
;
A
#
# COMPACT_ATOMS: atom_id res chain seq x y z
N MET A 1 -22.61 9.26 23.45
CA MET A 1 -21.71 8.10 23.51
C MET A 1 -22.22 6.89 22.70
N ALA A 2 -23.46 6.43 22.91
CA ALA A 2 -24.00 5.27 22.19
C ALA A 2 -24.02 5.44 20.66
N GLU A 3 -24.29 6.62 20.17
CA GLU A 3 -24.36 6.95 18.73
C GLU A 3 -22.96 6.95 18.08
N ALA A 4 -21.96 7.52 18.75
CA ALA A 4 -20.57 7.50 18.32
C ALA A 4 -20.02 6.06 18.29
N PHE A 5 -20.40 5.23 19.27
CA PHE A 5 -20.05 3.81 19.31
C PHE A 5 -20.69 3.03 18.16
N ARG A 6 -21.97 3.26 17.88
CA ARG A 6 -22.68 2.65 16.74
C ARG A 6 -22.05 3.06 15.40
N GLN A 7 -21.69 4.32 15.26
CA GLN A 7 -21.03 4.86 14.08
C GLN A 7 -19.64 4.26 13.89
N GLY A 8 -18.86 4.11 14.97
CA GLY A 8 -17.58 3.40 14.95
C GLY A 8 -17.74 1.92 14.55
N LEU A 9 -18.74 1.23 15.10
CA LEU A 9 -18.99 -0.18 14.78
C LEU A 9 -19.41 -0.37 13.30
N SER A 10 -20.24 0.52 12.77
CA SER A 10 -20.63 0.47 11.34
C SER A 10 -19.45 0.73 10.39
N SER A 11 -18.53 1.60 10.80
CA SER A 11 -17.30 1.89 10.04
C SER A 11 -16.35 0.69 10.01
N MET A 12 -16.30 -0.11 11.08
CA MET A 12 -15.46 -1.32 11.14
C MET A 12 -15.86 -2.35 10.08
N GLY A 13 -17.14 -2.53 9.79
CA GLY A 13 -17.59 -3.44 8.73
C GLY A 13 -17.05 -3.04 7.35
N SER A 14 -17.13 -1.75 7.02
CA SER A 14 -16.60 -1.22 5.76
C SER A 14 -15.08 -1.38 5.66
N LEU A 15 -14.36 -1.15 6.75
CA LEU A 15 -12.90 -1.35 6.82
C LEU A 15 -12.53 -2.81 6.67
N CYS A 16 -13.23 -3.71 7.37
CA CYS A 16 -13.00 -5.15 7.30
C CYS A 16 -13.18 -5.68 5.86
N PHE A 17 -14.23 -5.26 5.15
CA PHE A 17 -14.43 -5.63 3.74
C PHE A 17 -13.33 -5.07 2.83
N SER A 18 -12.87 -3.84 3.04
CA SER A 18 -11.76 -3.28 2.28
C SER A 18 -10.46 -4.06 2.48
N MET A 19 -10.12 -4.37 3.74
CA MET A 19 -8.91 -5.13 4.08
C MET A 19 -8.97 -6.56 3.52
N THR A 20 -10.10 -7.24 3.68
CA THR A 20 -10.31 -8.59 3.13
C THR A 20 -10.23 -8.57 1.60
N GLY A 21 -10.77 -7.54 0.96
CA GLY A 21 -10.71 -7.38 -0.49
C GLY A 21 -9.29 -7.22 -1.01
N ILE A 22 -8.49 -6.35 -0.41
CA ILE A 22 -7.09 -6.16 -0.76
C ILE A 22 -6.30 -7.46 -0.54
N TYR A 23 -6.53 -8.12 0.58
CA TYR A 23 -5.89 -9.41 0.88
C TYR A 23 -6.23 -10.49 -0.17
N CYS A 24 -7.50 -10.62 -0.54
CA CYS A 24 -7.93 -11.55 -1.59
C CYS A 24 -7.27 -11.24 -2.93
N ILE A 25 -7.18 -9.96 -3.33
CA ILE A 25 -6.48 -9.55 -4.56
C ILE A 25 -5.00 -9.91 -4.46
N ALA A 26 -4.37 -9.62 -3.33
CA ALA A 26 -2.96 -9.93 -3.11
C ALA A 26 -2.68 -11.43 -3.24
N VAL A 27 -3.51 -12.28 -2.65
CA VAL A 27 -3.32 -13.74 -2.67
C VAL A 27 -3.68 -14.36 -4.03
N THR A 28 -4.70 -13.84 -4.72
CA THR A 28 -5.18 -14.45 -5.98
C THR A 28 -4.55 -13.87 -7.24
N ALA A 29 -4.38 -12.56 -7.31
CA ALA A 29 -3.90 -11.88 -8.51
C ALA A 29 -2.38 -11.68 -8.54
N LEU A 30 -1.76 -11.47 -7.36
CA LEU A 30 -0.34 -11.20 -7.29
C LEU A 30 0.55 -12.34 -7.78
N PRO A 31 0.29 -13.64 -7.52
CA PRO A 31 1.14 -14.70 -8.04
C PRO A 31 1.28 -14.67 -9.57
N GLY A 32 0.16 -14.44 -10.28
CA GLY A 32 0.19 -14.33 -11.75
C GLY A 32 0.82 -13.03 -12.27
N VAL A 33 0.69 -11.93 -11.53
CA VAL A 33 1.39 -10.67 -11.84
C VAL A 33 2.88 -10.81 -11.51
N ALA A 34 3.20 -11.53 -10.45
CA ALA A 34 4.54 -11.82 -9.99
C ALA A 34 5.35 -12.62 -11.02
N GLU A 35 4.76 -13.68 -11.54
CA GLU A 35 5.35 -14.52 -12.57
C GLU A 35 5.69 -13.69 -13.81
N LYS A 36 4.75 -12.88 -14.29
CA LYS A 36 4.97 -11.96 -15.43
C LYS A 36 5.95 -10.82 -15.13
N ALA A 37 5.97 -10.31 -13.90
CA ALA A 37 6.89 -9.26 -13.49
C ALA A 37 8.31 -9.79 -13.28
N GLY A 38 8.46 -11.05 -12.88
CA GLY A 38 9.75 -11.73 -12.79
C GLY A 38 10.42 -11.97 -14.16
N GLU A 39 9.62 -12.07 -15.21
CA GLU A 39 10.10 -12.18 -16.60
C GLU A 39 10.43 -10.82 -17.23
N ALA A 40 9.90 -9.72 -16.69
CA ALA A 40 10.17 -8.39 -17.21
C ALA A 40 11.56 -7.91 -16.80
N PRO A 41 12.37 -7.33 -17.70
CA PRO A 41 13.67 -6.76 -17.36
C PRO A 41 13.48 -5.45 -16.61
N LEU A 42 13.06 -5.52 -15.34
CA LEU A 42 12.93 -4.35 -14.48
C LEU A 42 14.32 -3.88 -14.02
N PRO A 43 14.58 -2.57 -13.98
CA PRO A 43 15.83 -2.02 -13.50
C PRO A 43 15.96 -2.10 -11.97
N PHE A 44 14.99 -2.63 -11.29
CA PHE A 44 14.92 -2.83 -9.83
C PHE A 44 14.30 -4.20 -9.50
N ASP A 45 14.38 -4.61 -8.24
CA ASP A 45 13.83 -5.90 -7.81
C ASP A 45 12.30 -5.89 -7.80
N SER A 46 11.70 -6.95 -8.35
CA SER A 46 10.23 -7.07 -8.49
C SER A 46 9.49 -7.10 -7.15
N SER A 47 10.16 -7.43 -6.05
CA SER A 47 9.58 -7.40 -4.70
C SER A 47 9.14 -5.99 -4.26
N LEU A 48 9.73 -4.95 -4.86
CA LEU A 48 9.36 -3.57 -4.55
C LEU A 48 7.93 -3.21 -5.00
N LEU A 49 7.43 -3.83 -6.07
CA LEU A 49 6.09 -3.54 -6.58
C LEU A 49 5.00 -3.79 -5.52
N PRO A 50 4.89 -5.01 -4.93
CA PRO A 50 3.94 -5.22 -3.85
C PRO A 50 4.28 -4.41 -2.60
N GLY A 51 5.56 -4.24 -2.27
CA GLY A 51 5.98 -3.44 -1.12
C GLY A 51 5.58 -1.96 -1.20
N MET A 52 5.58 -1.36 -2.37
CA MET A 52 5.16 0.03 -2.57
C MET A 52 3.63 0.21 -2.60
N LEU A 53 2.88 -0.84 -2.91
CA LEU A 53 1.44 -0.75 -3.13
C LEU A 53 0.62 -1.34 -1.98
N LEU A 54 1.15 -2.32 -1.25
CA LEU A 54 0.43 -3.08 -0.25
C LEU A 54 1.08 -2.94 1.13
N ALA A 55 0.24 -2.80 2.15
CA ALA A 55 0.70 -2.91 3.54
C ALA A 55 1.15 -4.35 3.85
N PRO A 56 2.06 -4.57 4.82
CA PRO A 56 2.59 -5.89 5.15
C PRO A 56 1.50 -6.90 5.52
N ASP A 57 0.52 -6.47 6.30
CA ASP A 57 -0.64 -7.24 6.77
C ASP A 57 -1.68 -7.51 5.67
N MET A 58 -1.64 -6.73 4.59
CA MET A 58 -2.49 -6.91 3.41
C MET A 58 -1.84 -7.78 2.32
N GLY A 59 -0.91 -8.64 2.68
CA GLY A 59 -0.20 -9.52 1.75
C GLY A 59 1.07 -8.90 1.15
N GLY A 60 1.41 -7.67 1.49
CA GLY A 60 2.63 -7.00 1.01
C GLY A 60 3.89 -7.76 1.37
N TRP A 61 3.98 -8.26 2.62
CA TRP A 61 5.10 -9.11 3.05
C TRP A 61 5.19 -10.41 2.26
N ALA A 62 4.10 -11.18 2.20
CA ALA A 62 4.11 -12.49 1.55
C ALA A 62 4.46 -12.37 0.06
N SER A 63 3.89 -11.36 -0.62
CA SER A 63 4.13 -11.10 -2.03
C SER A 63 5.55 -10.61 -2.31
N ALA A 64 6.07 -9.70 -1.48
CA ALA A 64 7.43 -9.22 -1.60
C ALA A 64 8.44 -10.34 -1.34
N ALA A 65 8.20 -11.18 -0.33
CA ALA A 65 9.07 -12.33 -0.01
C ALA A 65 9.09 -13.37 -1.14
N ALA A 66 7.95 -13.59 -1.80
CA ALA A 66 7.86 -14.51 -2.94
C ALA A 66 8.60 -14.01 -4.19
N LEU A 67 8.73 -12.69 -4.35
CA LEU A 67 9.33 -12.03 -5.52
C LEU A 67 10.77 -11.57 -5.34
N ALA A 68 11.23 -11.53 -4.09
CA ALA A 68 12.55 -11.02 -3.78
C ALA A 68 13.66 -11.98 -4.27
N SER A 69 14.64 -11.42 -4.97
CA SER A 69 15.81 -12.17 -5.41
C SER A 69 16.77 -12.51 -4.27
N THR A 70 16.69 -11.83 -3.13
CA THR A 70 17.47 -12.11 -1.92
C THR A 70 16.65 -11.93 -0.64
N PRO A 71 16.99 -12.63 0.46
CA PRO A 71 16.29 -12.45 1.74
C PRO A 71 16.31 -11.01 2.26
N GLU A 72 17.40 -10.28 2.00
CA GLU A 72 17.53 -8.88 2.41
C GLU A 72 16.54 -7.98 1.65
N LEU A 73 16.31 -8.26 0.37
CA LEU A 73 15.31 -7.54 -0.44
C LEU A 73 13.89 -7.88 -0.01
N ALA A 74 13.63 -9.11 0.42
CA ALA A 74 12.34 -9.46 1.02
C ALA A 74 12.05 -8.59 2.25
N VAL A 75 13.03 -8.46 3.15
CA VAL A 75 12.89 -7.60 4.36
C VAL A 75 12.78 -6.13 3.97
N TYR A 76 13.60 -5.65 3.05
CA TYR A 76 13.55 -4.26 2.59
C TYR A 76 12.20 -3.90 1.97
N ALA A 77 11.75 -4.66 0.98
CA ALA A 77 10.52 -4.39 0.26
C ALA A 77 9.27 -4.73 1.10
N GLY A 78 9.23 -5.93 1.69
CA GLY A 78 8.04 -6.44 2.37
C GLY A 78 7.85 -5.91 3.78
N LEU A 79 8.90 -5.44 4.44
CA LEU A 79 8.81 -4.87 5.78
C LEU A 79 9.00 -3.35 5.76
N LEU A 80 10.15 -2.82 5.34
CA LEU A 80 10.42 -1.39 5.43
C LEU A 80 9.56 -0.57 4.45
N VAL A 81 9.56 -0.93 3.16
CA VAL A 81 8.80 -0.18 2.15
C VAL A 81 7.30 -0.40 2.32
N ALA A 82 6.86 -1.64 2.57
CA ALA A 82 5.46 -1.97 2.74
C ALA A 82 4.84 -1.35 4.00
N SER A 83 5.55 -1.30 5.12
CA SER A 83 5.04 -0.66 6.35
C SER A 83 4.99 0.86 6.29
N THR A 84 5.69 1.47 5.37
CA THR A 84 5.72 2.92 5.19
C THR A 84 4.88 3.34 3.98
N LEU A 85 5.42 3.20 2.78
CA LEU A 85 4.78 3.65 1.55
C LEU A 85 3.58 2.76 1.16
N GLY A 86 3.72 1.44 1.28
CA GLY A 86 2.64 0.49 1.00
C GLY A 86 1.42 0.73 1.90
N CYS A 87 1.63 0.88 3.20
CA CYS A 87 0.57 1.20 4.16
C CYS A 87 -0.09 2.56 3.86
N LEU A 88 0.71 3.56 3.49
CA LEU A 88 0.21 4.87 3.12
C LEU A 88 -0.74 4.80 1.91
N VAL A 89 -0.32 4.12 0.84
CA VAL A 89 -1.06 4.03 -0.42
C VAL A 89 -2.30 3.13 -0.29
N SER A 90 -2.15 1.95 0.31
CA SER A 90 -3.24 0.96 0.37
C SER A 90 -4.29 1.25 1.42
N PHE A 91 -3.92 1.89 2.52
CA PHE A 91 -4.80 2.03 3.68
C PHE A 91 -4.97 3.48 4.13
N VAL A 92 -3.89 4.18 4.47
CA VAL A 92 -3.97 5.50 5.13
C VAL A 92 -4.67 6.52 4.25
N LEU A 93 -4.25 6.68 2.99
CA LEU A 93 -4.84 7.66 2.08
C LEU A 93 -6.31 7.34 1.74
N PRO A 94 -6.67 6.12 1.30
CA PRO A 94 -8.06 5.80 0.96
C PRO A 94 -9.03 5.95 2.14
N VAL A 95 -8.63 5.51 3.33
CA VAL A 95 -9.49 5.57 4.53
C VAL A 95 -9.64 7.00 5.02
N SER A 96 -8.53 7.73 5.15
CA SER A 96 -8.57 9.10 5.69
C SER A 96 -9.32 10.04 4.77
N LEU A 97 -9.10 9.97 3.45
CA LEU A 97 -9.81 10.81 2.49
C LEU A 97 -11.30 10.45 2.37
N GLY A 98 -11.66 9.21 2.70
CA GLY A 98 -13.07 8.77 2.74
C GLY A 98 -13.83 9.18 3.99
N THR A 99 -13.15 9.57 5.08
CA THR A 99 -13.75 9.86 6.37
C THR A 99 -13.64 11.32 6.81
N LEU A 100 -12.62 12.04 6.33
CA LEU A 100 -12.35 13.42 6.73
C LEU A 100 -13.23 14.42 6.00
N GLN A 101 -13.62 15.51 6.69
CA GLN A 101 -14.24 16.66 6.08
C GLN A 101 -13.22 17.43 5.23
N TYR A 102 -13.68 18.22 4.26
CA TYR A 102 -12.84 18.90 3.28
C TYR A 102 -11.67 19.68 3.90
N GLN A 103 -11.91 20.48 4.95
CA GLN A 103 -10.85 21.25 5.61
C GLN A 103 -9.83 20.35 6.29
N GLN A 104 -10.30 19.35 7.03
CA GLN A 104 -9.45 18.36 7.68
C GLN A 104 -8.63 17.53 6.68
N ALA A 105 -9.22 17.19 5.54
CA ALA A 105 -8.53 16.49 4.47
C ALA A 105 -7.38 17.32 3.87
N MET A 106 -7.53 18.64 3.75
CA MET A 106 -6.47 19.53 3.27
C MET A 106 -5.29 19.60 4.24
N GLU A 107 -5.55 19.74 5.54
CA GLU A 107 -4.51 19.76 6.57
C GLU A 107 -3.81 18.39 6.66
N PHE A 108 -4.58 17.31 6.62
CA PHE A 108 -4.07 15.95 6.60
C PHE A 108 -3.14 15.71 5.39
N MET A 109 -3.54 16.13 4.19
CA MET A 109 -2.72 15.98 2.98
C MET A 109 -1.41 16.76 3.07
N GLN A 110 -1.40 17.94 3.69
CA GLN A 110 -0.16 18.68 3.93
C GLN A 110 0.80 17.89 4.84
N GLY A 111 0.28 17.32 5.92
CA GLY A 111 1.05 16.45 6.82
C GLY A 111 1.63 15.23 6.11
N ILE A 112 0.82 14.58 5.28
CA ILE A 112 1.25 13.42 4.46
C ILE A 112 2.37 13.80 3.49
N VAL A 113 2.31 14.95 2.83
CA VAL A 113 3.38 15.41 1.93
C VAL A 113 4.72 15.53 2.68
N TRP A 114 4.73 16.12 3.86
CA TRP A 114 5.93 16.20 4.70
C TRP A 114 6.41 14.81 5.14
N GLY A 115 5.50 13.91 5.50
CA GLY A 115 5.81 12.53 5.83
C GLY A 115 6.47 11.77 4.67
N ILE A 116 5.94 11.93 3.44
CA ILE A 116 6.49 11.32 2.23
C ILE A 116 7.88 11.88 1.91
N ILE A 117 8.12 13.17 2.11
CA ILE A 117 9.43 13.78 1.91
C ILE A 117 10.48 13.25 2.90
N ALA A 118 10.07 12.98 4.14
CA ALA A 118 10.93 12.41 5.17
C ALA A 118 11.16 10.90 5.03
N LEU A 119 10.26 10.19 4.34
CA LEU A 119 10.24 8.73 4.23
C LEU A 119 11.56 8.13 3.68
N PRO A 120 12.19 8.67 2.63
CA PRO A 120 13.45 8.15 2.14
C PRO A 120 14.57 8.17 3.19
N ALA A 121 14.63 9.21 4.01
CA ALA A 121 15.60 9.27 5.11
C ALA A 121 15.36 8.15 6.14
N GLY A 122 14.08 7.90 6.47
CA GLY A 122 13.69 6.79 7.33
C GLY A 122 14.05 5.41 6.75
N LEU A 123 13.87 5.21 5.44
CA LEU A 123 14.25 3.98 4.76
C LEU A 123 15.77 3.76 4.79
N VAL A 124 16.56 4.80 4.55
CA VAL A 124 18.03 4.72 4.65
C VAL A 124 18.45 4.37 6.08
N LEU A 125 17.88 5.00 7.09
CA LEU A 125 18.17 4.66 8.49
C LEU A 125 17.76 3.22 8.83
N GLY A 126 16.59 2.77 8.37
CA GLY A 126 16.11 1.40 8.56
C GLY A 126 17.05 0.37 7.93
N THR A 127 17.56 0.63 6.73
CA THR A 127 18.51 -0.28 6.06
C THR A 127 19.87 -0.32 6.76
N LEU A 128 20.32 0.79 7.35
CA LEU A 128 21.53 0.83 8.16
C LEU A 128 21.38 -0.04 9.41
N ILE A 129 20.23 0.05 10.09
CA ILE A 129 19.93 -0.76 11.28
C ILE A 129 19.89 -2.26 10.93
N LEU A 130 19.26 -2.61 9.80
CA LEU A 130 19.15 -3.98 9.31
C LEU A 130 20.43 -4.50 8.65
N LYS A 131 21.48 -3.67 8.54
CA LYS A 131 22.77 -4.01 7.92
C LYS A 131 22.64 -4.51 6.48
N ILE A 132 21.67 -3.99 5.73
CA ILE A 132 21.49 -4.32 4.31
C ILE A 132 22.63 -3.69 3.50
N ALA A 133 23.19 -4.47 2.56
CA ALA A 133 24.32 -4.02 1.75
C ALA A 133 23.98 -2.73 0.98
N PRO A 134 24.85 -1.70 1.02
CA PRO A 134 24.55 -0.39 0.42
C PRO A 134 24.35 -0.44 -1.10
N GLY A 135 24.95 -1.41 -1.79
CA GLY A 135 24.75 -1.61 -3.23
C GLY A 135 23.32 -2.08 -3.58
N ILE A 136 22.72 -2.91 -2.73
CA ILE A 136 21.32 -3.34 -2.86
C ILE A 136 20.41 -2.15 -2.64
N LEU A 137 20.66 -1.35 -1.61
CA LEU A 137 19.88 -0.16 -1.30
C LEU A 137 19.90 0.83 -2.46
N LEU A 138 21.07 1.20 -2.97
CA LEU A 138 21.20 2.24 -3.99
C LEU A 138 20.46 1.85 -5.28
N LYS A 139 20.51 0.57 -5.67
CA LYS A 139 19.82 0.06 -6.85
C LYS A 139 18.29 0.06 -6.69
N ASN A 140 17.79 -0.13 -5.47
CA ASN A 140 16.37 -0.32 -5.21
C ASN A 140 15.70 0.89 -4.52
N LEU A 141 16.45 1.91 -4.13
CA LEU A 141 15.93 3.12 -3.51
C LEU A 141 15.29 4.07 -4.54
N TRP A 142 15.83 4.15 -5.76
CA TRP A 142 15.38 5.12 -6.76
C TRP A 142 13.89 4.97 -7.14
N PRO A 143 13.29 3.76 -7.33
CA PRO A 143 11.88 3.67 -7.67
C PRO A 143 10.99 4.12 -6.52
N VAL A 144 11.40 3.86 -5.28
CA VAL A 144 10.71 4.36 -4.09
C VAL A 144 10.77 5.87 -4.03
N MET A 145 11.96 6.46 -4.29
CA MET A 145 12.14 7.92 -4.39
C MET A 145 11.28 8.54 -5.49
N ALA A 146 11.24 7.92 -6.67
CA ALA A 146 10.42 8.37 -7.78
C ALA A 146 8.92 8.36 -7.42
N LEU A 147 8.44 7.28 -6.81
CA LEU A 147 7.05 7.19 -6.37
C LEU A 147 6.73 8.22 -5.26
N CYS A 148 7.61 8.40 -4.29
CA CYS A 148 7.47 9.44 -3.27
C CYS A 148 7.40 10.84 -3.88
N ALA A 149 8.26 11.14 -4.86
CA ALA A 149 8.26 12.41 -5.56
C ALA A 149 6.96 12.63 -6.36
N ILE A 150 6.53 11.64 -7.11
CA ILE A 150 5.27 11.69 -7.87
C ILE A 150 4.08 11.89 -6.93
N LEU A 151 4.02 11.13 -5.84
CA LEU A 151 2.92 11.20 -4.89
C LEU A 151 2.90 12.54 -4.14
N SER A 152 4.07 13.05 -3.70
CA SER A 152 4.16 14.35 -3.04
C SER A 152 3.79 15.51 -3.99
N LEU A 153 4.22 15.45 -5.26
CA LEU A 153 3.80 16.42 -6.28
C LEU A 153 2.29 16.36 -6.55
N ALA A 154 1.75 15.15 -6.72
CA ALA A 154 0.33 14.96 -6.96
C ALA A 154 -0.53 15.50 -5.82
N LEU A 155 -0.16 15.22 -4.58
CA LEU A 155 -0.84 15.74 -3.39
C LEU A 155 -0.67 17.27 -3.24
N ARG A 156 0.46 17.82 -3.66
CA ARG A 156 0.76 19.26 -3.56
C ARG A 156 0.02 20.08 -4.61
N PHE A 157 -0.01 19.62 -5.88
CA PHE A 157 -0.54 20.40 -6.99
C PHE A 157 -1.98 20.06 -7.38
N ALA A 158 -2.42 18.81 -7.13
CA ALA A 158 -3.74 18.33 -7.48
C ALA A 158 -4.40 17.54 -6.34
N PRO A 159 -4.55 18.11 -5.12
CA PRO A 159 -5.04 17.38 -3.96
C PRO A 159 -6.45 16.78 -4.19
N LEU A 160 -7.34 17.52 -4.81
CA LEU A 160 -8.70 17.04 -5.13
C LEU A 160 -8.72 15.96 -6.21
N GLY A 161 -7.84 16.05 -7.20
CA GLY A 161 -7.65 15.02 -8.22
C GLY A 161 -7.12 13.73 -7.61
N CYS A 162 -6.10 13.84 -6.79
CA CYS A 162 -5.50 12.72 -6.07
C CYS A 162 -6.51 12.06 -5.12
N ALA A 163 -7.25 12.84 -4.34
CA ALA A 163 -8.31 12.35 -3.47
C ALA A 163 -9.39 11.60 -4.24
N ARG A 164 -9.79 12.09 -5.42
CA ARG A 164 -10.79 11.45 -6.28
C ARG A 164 -10.29 10.12 -6.84
N VAL A 165 -9.06 10.08 -7.36
CA VAL A 165 -8.45 8.85 -7.90
C VAL A 165 -8.26 7.81 -6.81
N LEU A 166 -7.74 8.20 -5.65
CA LEU A 166 -7.58 7.30 -4.50
C LEU A 166 -8.93 6.84 -3.93
N GLY A 167 -9.93 7.71 -3.92
CA GLY A 167 -11.30 7.36 -3.54
C GLY A 167 -11.92 6.33 -4.50
N TRP A 168 -11.71 6.48 -5.80
CA TRP A 168 -12.16 5.52 -6.81
C TRP A 168 -11.40 4.19 -6.69
N PHE A 169 -10.10 4.24 -6.45
CA PHE A 169 -9.28 3.06 -6.18
C PHE A 169 -9.78 2.31 -4.94
N GLY A 170 -9.98 3.01 -3.82
CA GLY A 170 -10.52 2.43 -2.60
C GLY A 170 -11.93 1.85 -2.76
N ALA A 171 -12.81 2.52 -3.53
CA ALA A 171 -14.13 2.00 -3.86
C ALA A 171 -14.05 0.76 -4.75
N GLY A 172 -13.18 0.76 -5.77
CA GLY A 172 -12.94 -0.38 -6.65
C GLY A 172 -12.44 -1.60 -5.89
N VAL A 173 -11.45 -1.40 -5.04
CA VAL A 173 -10.88 -2.46 -4.17
C VAL A 173 -11.96 -3.03 -3.24
N ARG A 174 -12.78 -2.19 -2.63
CA ARG A 174 -13.88 -2.63 -1.76
C ARG A 174 -14.91 -3.46 -2.52
N TRP A 175 -15.35 -3.02 -3.71
CA TRP A 175 -16.29 -3.76 -4.55
C TRP A 175 -15.71 -5.10 -5.02
N LEU A 176 -14.45 -5.11 -5.44
CA LEU A 176 -13.77 -6.33 -5.85
C LEU A 176 -13.63 -7.30 -4.66
N GLY A 177 -13.33 -6.77 -3.47
CA GLY A 177 -13.27 -7.57 -2.24
C GLY A 177 -14.60 -8.23 -1.88
N VAL A 178 -15.70 -7.48 -1.98
CA VAL A 178 -17.04 -8.05 -1.74
C VAL A 178 -17.35 -9.14 -2.76
N LEU A 179 -17.05 -8.94 -4.04
CA LEU A 179 -17.27 -9.92 -5.09
C LEU A 179 -16.43 -11.19 -4.87
N LEU A 180 -15.15 -11.05 -4.54
CA LEU A 180 -14.27 -12.18 -4.24
C LEU A 180 -14.70 -12.93 -2.97
N PHE A 181 -15.11 -12.21 -1.95
CA PHE A 181 -15.64 -12.80 -0.73
C PHE A 181 -16.92 -13.61 -1.02
N CYS A 182 -17.85 -13.05 -1.79
CA CYS A 182 -19.06 -13.77 -2.22
C CYS A 182 -18.72 -14.99 -3.08
N TRP A 183 -17.74 -14.87 -3.98
CA TRP A 183 -17.27 -15.98 -4.80
C TRP A 183 -16.67 -17.12 -3.95
N MET A 184 -15.80 -16.80 -3.00
CA MET A 184 -15.20 -17.80 -2.11
C MET A 184 -16.23 -18.47 -1.20
N THR A 185 -17.18 -17.70 -0.66
CA THR A 185 -18.27 -18.28 0.16
C THR A 185 -19.18 -19.16 -0.68
N TRP A 186 -19.52 -18.77 -1.90
CA TRP A 186 -20.29 -19.62 -2.81
C TRP A 186 -19.58 -20.96 -3.09
N GLY A 187 -18.26 -20.93 -3.37
CA GLY A 187 -17.47 -22.13 -3.61
C GLY A 187 -17.30 -23.06 -2.40
N LEU A 188 -17.58 -22.57 -1.17
CA LEU A 188 -17.59 -23.38 0.05
C LEU A 188 -18.93 -24.12 0.27
N PHE A 189 -20.01 -23.66 -0.35
CA PHE A 189 -21.36 -24.20 -0.19
C PHE A 189 -21.84 -25.01 -1.40
N VAL A 190 -21.08 -25.05 -2.49
CA VAL A 190 -21.33 -25.84 -3.69
C VAL A 190 -20.20 -26.84 -3.88
#